data_13f1e93950520e16ccfa3f08ba31b07f
#
_entry.id   13f1e93950520e16ccfa3f08ba31b07f
#
_cell.length_a   1.000
_cell.length_b   1.000
_cell.length_c   1.000
_cell.angle_alpha   90.00
_cell.angle_beta   90.00
_cell.angle_gamma   90.00
#
_symmetry.space_group_name_H-M   'P 1'
#
loop_
_entity.id
_entity.type
_entity.pdbx_description
1 polymer ?
#
loop_
_entity_poly.entity_id
_entity_poly.type
_entity_poly.pdbx_seq_one_letter_code
_entity_poly.pdbx_strand_id
1 'polypeptide(L)'
;MIKTRVSVVAVALSFAAAVFCFGAAKTTEPAASPAAAKSATAAAPKKEAAKMAAPMMNPHMGTWKLNEAKSKIPAGLNKNTTVVYTEMKDKFKVTVEGVDKDGKPTHGAWVGMADGKAYKTKGNLAWDSAAYKVVNDHTYEITTMKGGKVFSNGKSTVSKDGKTRTVATEGTGADGKKFKSKAVYDKA
;
A
#
# COMPACT_ATOMS: atom_id res chain seq x y z
N MET A 1 -18.43 -49.62 -14.44
CA MET A 1 -17.93 -49.12 -15.74
C MET A 1 -18.77 -47.91 -16.14
N ILE A 2 -18.31 -46.71 -15.90
CA ILE A 2 -18.99 -45.48 -16.30
C ILE A 2 -17.96 -44.68 -17.11
N LYS A 3 -18.23 -44.52 -18.40
CA LYS A 3 -17.39 -43.81 -19.37
C LYS A 3 -17.69 -42.31 -19.30
N THR A 4 -16.73 -41.54 -18.85
CA THR A 4 -16.80 -40.08 -18.87
C THR A 4 -16.39 -39.56 -20.24
N ARG A 5 -17.28 -38.83 -20.91
CA ARG A 5 -17.02 -38.17 -22.19
C ARG A 5 -16.37 -36.82 -21.94
N VAL A 6 -15.18 -36.62 -22.52
CA VAL A 6 -14.50 -35.34 -22.61
C VAL A 6 -15.02 -34.61 -23.83
N SER A 7 -15.65 -33.47 -23.63
CA SER A 7 -16.02 -32.53 -24.71
C SER A 7 -14.93 -31.48 -24.85
N VAL A 8 -14.24 -31.54 -25.95
CA VAL A 8 -13.31 -30.49 -26.41
C VAL A 8 -14.12 -29.46 -27.20
N VAL A 9 -14.18 -28.24 -26.69
CA VAL A 9 -14.72 -27.10 -27.44
C VAL A 9 -13.55 -26.29 -27.96
N ALA A 10 -13.33 -26.36 -29.26
CA ALA A 10 -12.43 -25.50 -30.00
C ALA A 10 -13.15 -24.18 -30.33
N VAL A 11 -12.60 -23.06 -29.90
CA VAL A 11 -13.06 -21.73 -30.34
C VAL A 11 -11.98 -21.14 -31.25
N ALA A 12 -12.40 -20.91 -32.49
CA ALA A 12 -11.60 -20.39 -33.58
C ALA A 12 -11.31 -18.90 -33.42
N LEU A 13 -10.06 -18.52 -33.73
CA LEU A 13 -9.63 -17.15 -33.92
C LEU A 13 -10.22 -16.57 -35.20
N SER A 14 -10.73 -15.35 -35.12
CA SER A 14 -10.95 -14.52 -36.30
C SER A 14 -10.10 -13.24 -36.17
N PHE A 15 -9.08 -13.16 -37.04
CA PHE A 15 -8.31 -11.95 -37.33
C PHE A 15 -9.12 -11.05 -38.26
N ALA A 16 -9.28 -9.79 -37.90
CA ALA A 16 -9.64 -8.75 -38.86
C ALA A 16 -8.57 -7.65 -38.82
N ALA A 17 -7.79 -7.60 -39.86
CA ALA A 17 -6.88 -6.52 -40.20
C ALA A 17 -7.67 -5.38 -40.87
N ALA A 18 -7.51 -4.16 -40.38
CA ALA A 18 -7.92 -2.96 -41.12
C ALA A 18 -6.71 -2.06 -41.28
N VAL A 19 -6.23 -2.06 -42.54
CA VAL A 19 -5.27 -1.09 -43.08
C VAL A 19 -6.05 0.17 -43.46
N PHE A 20 -5.61 1.34 -43.04
CA PHE A 20 -6.01 2.61 -43.63
C PHE A 20 -4.80 3.48 -43.89
N CYS A 21 -4.78 3.89 -45.16
CA CYS A 21 -3.74 4.65 -45.85
C CYS A 21 -3.66 6.12 -45.49
N PHE A 22 -2.43 6.59 -45.61
CA PHE A 22 -1.91 7.88 -46.05
C PHE A 22 -2.89 8.98 -46.48
N GLY A 23 -2.62 10.18 -45.97
CA GLY A 23 -3.06 11.46 -46.53
C GLY A 23 -2.12 12.58 -46.07
N ALA A 24 -1.14 12.92 -46.93
CA ALA A 24 -0.27 14.09 -46.78
C ALA A 24 -0.88 15.31 -47.50
N ALA A 25 -0.85 16.49 -46.84
CA ALA A 25 -0.88 17.81 -47.52
C ALA A 25 -0.37 18.85 -46.49
N LYS A 26 0.63 19.39 -46.73
CA LYS A 26 1.47 20.45 -47.23
C LYS A 26 0.91 21.89 -47.01
N THR A 27 1.71 22.70 -46.26
CA THR A 27 2.06 24.11 -46.45
C THR A 27 1.04 25.19 -46.10
N THR A 28 1.32 26.04 -45.14
CA THR A 28 1.87 27.42 -45.33
C THR A 28 1.97 28.17 -44.02
N GLU A 29 3.17 28.66 -43.71
CA GLU A 29 3.38 29.86 -42.84
C GLU A 29 3.24 31.12 -43.72
N PRO A 30 2.83 32.29 -43.24
CA PRO A 30 3.81 33.18 -42.64
C PRO A 30 3.34 34.11 -41.48
N ALA A 31 4.30 34.42 -40.62
CA ALA A 31 4.68 35.66 -39.97
C ALA A 31 3.61 36.68 -39.48
N ALA A 32 3.67 37.04 -38.22
CA ALA A 32 4.11 38.33 -37.67
C ALA A 32 3.72 38.45 -36.17
N SER A 33 4.72 38.69 -35.35
CA SER A 33 4.69 39.29 -34.00
C SER A 33 4.37 40.80 -34.09
N PRO A 34 4.17 41.58 -33.02
CA PRO A 34 4.22 41.31 -31.57
C PRO A 34 3.08 42.03 -30.80
N ALA A 35 2.89 41.73 -29.55
CA ALA A 35 2.86 42.69 -28.43
C ALA A 35 2.28 42.15 -27.11
N ALA A 36 3.06 42.43 -26.11
CA ALA A 36 2.68 42.82 -24.75
C ALA A 36 2.18 41.77 -23.76
N ALA A 37 3.13 41.31 -23.00
CA ALA A 37 3.22 41.35 -21.52
C ALA A 37 1.90 41.26 -20.73
N LYS A 38 1.78 40.14 -19.99
CA LYS A 38 1.53 40.25 -18.54
C LYS A 38 2.06 39.02 -17.85
N SER A 39 3.13 39.24 -17.11
CA SER A 39 3.71 38.41 -16.09
C SER A 39 2.63 37.93 -15.11
N ALA A 40 2.37 36.64 -15.10
CA ALA A 40 1.73 35.99 -13.99
C ALA A 40 2.78 35.04 -13.38
N THR A 41 3.42 35.52 -12.35
CA THR A 41 4.34 34.83 -11.49
C THR A 41 3.60 33.65 -10.87
N ALA A 42 3.79 32.45 -11.44
CA ALA A 42 3.41 31.21 -10.78
C ALA A 42 4.41 30.98 -9.63
N ALA A 43 3.95 31.22 -8.41
CA ALA A 43 4.67 30.90 -7.19
C ALA A 43 4.92 29.42 -7.16
N ALA A 44 6.17 29.02 -7.34
CA ALA A 44 6.64 27.66 -7.06
C ALA A 44 6.33 27.33 -5.59
N PRO A 45 5.82 26.13 -5.29
CA PRO A 45 5.69 25.70 -3.90
C PRO A 45 7.08 25.63 -3.29
N LYS A 46 7.34 26.48 -2.30
CA LYS A 46 8.51 26.43 -1.46
C LYS A 46 8.64 24.99 -0.94
N LYS A 47 9.70 24.31 -1.37
CA LYS A 47 10.27 23.19 -0.64
C LYS A 47 10.64 23.73 0.75
N GLU A 48 9.78 23.50 1.69
CA GLU A 48 10.10 23.69 3.09
C GLU A 48 11.21 22.70 3.42
N ALA A 49 12.43 23.22 3.52
CA ALA A 49 13.58 22.47 3.96
C ALA A 49 13.24 21.92 5.35
N ALA A 50 13.09 20.60 5.43
CA ALA A 50 12.91 19.91 6.69
C ALA A 50 14.08 20.30 7.61
N LYS A 51 13.78 21.14 8.59
CA LYS A 51 14.64 21.47 9.72
C LYS A 51 15.11 20.15 10.30
N MET A 52 16.40 19.86 10.19
CA MET A 52 17.04 18.76 10.87
C MET A 52 16.88 18.97 12.37
N ALA A 53 15.79 18.49 12.91
CA ALA A 53 15.64 18.30 14.35
C ALA A 53 16.47 17.08 14.74
N ALA A 54 17.09 17.15 15.94
CA ALA A 54 17.82 16.07 16.61
C ALA A 54 17.16 14.71 16.40
N PRO A 55 17.85 13.56 16.54
CA PRO A 55 17.32 12.25 16.25
C PRO A 55 16.08 12.00 17.09
N MET A 56 14.94 12.42 16.60
CA MET A 56 13.67 12.10 17.18
C MET A 56 13.47 10.62 16.92
N MET A 57 13.54 9.81 17.97
CA MET A 57 13.21 8.39 17.90
C MET A 57 11.90 8.27 17.16
N ASN A 58 11.93 7.59 16.01
CA ASN A 58 10.74 7.40 15.19
C ASN A 58 9.62 6.79 16.06
N PRO A 59 8.49 7.49 16.28
CA PRO A 59 7.47 7.07 17.23
C PRO A 59 6.86 5.71 16.91
N HIS A 60 6.99 5.26 15.65
CA HIS A 60 6.53 3.95 15.22
C HIS A 60 7.36 2.79 15.75
N MET A 61 8.63 3.04 16.15
CA MET A 61 9.55 1.97 16.60
C MET A 61 9.12 1.40 17.95
N GLY A 62 9.47 0.12 18.17
CA GLY A 62 9.18 -0.63 19.39
C GLY A 62 8.12 -1.72 19.19
N THR A 63 7.65 -2.25 20.30
CA THR A 63 6.67 -3.36 20.35
C THR A 63 5.28 -2.81 20.60
N TRP A 64 4.33 -3.33 19.82
CA TRP A 64 2.93 -2.93 19.84
C TRP A 64 2.05 -4.15 20.06
N LYS A 65 1.23 -4.13 21.09
CA LYS A 65 0.28 -5.21 21.41
C LYS A 65 -1.15 -4.78 21.10
N LEU A 66 -1.89 -5.67 20.44
CA LEU A 66 -3.29 -5.41 20.06
C LEU A 66 -4.15 -5.21 21.30
N ASN A 67 -4.87 -4.10 21.34
CA ASN A 67 -5.94 -3.85 22.30
C ASN A 67 -7.27 -4.23 21.65
N GLU A 68 -7.74 -5.45 21.92
CA GLU A 68 -8.98 -5.94 21.31
C GLU A 68 -10.20 -5.12 21.71
N ALA A 69 -10.26 -4.62 22.94
CA ALA A 69 -11.38 -3.83 23.44
C ALA A 69 -11.58 -2.50 22.67
N LYS A 70 -10.48 -1.92 22.19
CA LYS A 70 -10.50 -0.67 21.40
C LYS A 70 -10.52 -0.91 19.90
N SER A 71 -10.40 -2.15 19.46
CA SER A 71 -10.29 -2.54 18.05
C SER A 71 -11.64 -2.93 17.47
N LYS A 72 -11.79 -2.71 16.15
CA LYS A 72 -12.95 -3.16 15.36
C LYS A 72 -12.41 -3.93 14.16
N ILE A 73 -12.18 -5.22 14.33
CA ILE A 73 -11.69 -6.13 13.30
C ILE A 73 -12.83 -7.07 12.95
N PRO A 74 -13.37 -7.03 11.71
CA PRO A 74 -14.43 -7.93 11.29
C PRO A 74 -14.06 -9.41 11.45
N ALA A 75 -15.04 -10.24 11.75
CA ALA A 75 -14.87 -11.68 11.71
C ALA A 75 -14.43 -12.14 10.31
N GLY A 76 -13.55 -13.14 10.26
CA GLY A 76 -12.99 -13.65 9.01
C GLY A 76 -11.73 -12.91 8.50
N LEU A 77 -11.25 -11.91 9.24
CA LEU A 77 -9.95 -11.30 8.98
C LEU A 77 -8.89 -11.81 9.98
N ASN A 78 -7.64 -11.80 9.52
CA ASN A 78 -6.52 -12.10 10.41
C ASN A 78 -6.36 -10.99 11.45
N LYS A 79 -5.99 -11.37 12.68
CA LYS A 79 -5.67 -10.46 13.77
C LYS A 79 -4.17 -10.48 14.01
N ASN A 80 -3.51 -9.35 13.82
CA ASN A 80 -2.12 -9.19 14.21
C ASN A 80 -2.09 -8.82 15.71
N THR A 81 -1.70 -9.73 16.57
CA THR A 81 -1.72 -9.55 18.03
C THR A 81 -0.50 -8.80 18.54
N THR A 82 0.66 -9.02 17.89
CA THR A 82 1.91 -8.33 18.24
C THR A 82 2.58 -7.84 16.96
N VAL A 83 3.01 -6.59 16.96
CA VAL A 83 3.76 -5.99 15.86
C VAL A 83 4.98 -5.29 16.42
N VAL A 84 6.17 -5.67 15.95
CA VAL A 84 7.45 -5.10 16.38
C VAL A 84 8.09 -4.35 15.23
N TYR A 85 8.41 -3.08 15.46
CA TYR A 85 9.19 -2.25 14.56
C TYR A 85 10.60 -2.10 15.10
N THR A 86 11.58 -2.49 14.31
CA THR A 86 13.00 -2.40 14.64
C THR A 86 13.68 -1.51 13.61
N GLU A 87 14.34 -0.47 14.08
CA GLU A 87 15.12 0.42 13.22
C GLU A 87 16.38 -0.30 12.72
N MET A 88 16.72 -0.04 11.47
CA MET A 88 17.96 -0.46 10.80
C MET A 88 18.54 0.79 10.14
N LYS A 89 19.80 0.76 9.71
CA LYS A 89 20.52 1.94 9.19
C LYS A 89 19.68 2.80 8.23
N ASP A 90 19.22 2.23 7.12
CA ASP A 90 18.45 2.95 6.09
C ASP A 90 17.06 2.32 5.86
N LYS A 91 16.66 1.39 6.71
CA LYS A 91 15.46 0.57 6.60
C LYS A 91 14.87 0.35 7.98
N PHE A 92 13.71 -0.27 8.02
CA PHE A 92 13.20 -0.84 9.25
C PHE A 92 12.63 -2.23 9.00
N LYS A 93 12.62 -3.03 10.05
CA LYS A 93 12.02 -4.35 10.06
C LYS A 93 10.70 -4.28 10.79
N VAL A 94 9.69 -4.91 10.24
CA VAL A 94 8.40 -5.14 10.89
C VAL A 94 8.23 -6.63 11.07
N THR A 95 8.10 -7.07 12.31
CA THR A 95 7.73 -8.46 12.63
C THR A 95 6.28 -8.47 13.08
N VAL A 96 5.51 -9.39 12.55
CA VAL A 96 4.09 -9.50 12.81
C VAL A 96 3.80 -10.91 13.34
N GLU A 97 3.11 -10.98 14.46
CA GLU A 97 2.57 -12.21 15.02
C GLU A 97 1.07 -12.05 15.24
N GLY A 98 0.32 -13.11 15.03
CA GLY A 98 -1.11 -13.05 15.16
C GLY A 98 -1.81 -14.38 14.97
N VAL A 99 -3.07 -14.30 14.60
CA VAL A 99 -3.89 -15.46 14.25
C VAL A 99 -4.66 -15.18 12.96
N ASP A 100 -4.86 -16.21 12.17
CA ASP A 100 -5.71 -16.12 10.98
C ASP A 100 -7.21 -16.19 11.34
N LYS A 101 -8.06 -16.19 10.33
CA LYS A 101 -9.52 -16.30 10.47
C LYS A 101 -9.97 -17.60 11.16
N ASP A 102 -9.16 -18.63 11.13
CA ASP A 102 -9.42 -19.96 11.69
C ASP A 102 -8.77 -20.16 13.07
N GLY A 103 -8.15 -19.10 13.62
CA GLY A 103 -7.45 -19.11 14.91
C GLY A 103 -6.05 -19.71 14.87
N LYS A 104 -5.52 -20.06 13.69
CA LYS A 104 -4.17 -20.62 13.54
C LYS A 104 -3.12 -19.50 13.66
N PRO A 105 -1.96 -19.78 14.28
CA PRO A 105 -0.89 -18.82 14.41
C PRO A 105 -0.40 -18.31 13.05
N THR A 106 -0.24 -17.00 12.94
CA THR A 106 0.43 -16.36 11.82
C THR A 106 1.69 -15.65 12.29
N HIS A 107 2.71 -15.73 11.47
CA HIS A 107 3.99 -15.09 11.70
C HIS A 107 4.54 -14.55 10.40
N GLY A 108 5.10 -13.36 10.43
CA GLY A 108 5.73 -12.79 9.27
C GLY A 108 6.71 -11.67 9.58
N ALA A 109 7.57 -11.41 8.63
CA ALA A 109 8.53 -10.32 8.69
C ALA A 109 8.61 -9.58 7.36
N TRP A 110 8.71 -8.28 7.46
CA TRP A 110 8.93 -7.36 6.36
C TRP A 110 10.17 -6.51 6.66
N VAL A 111 10.98 -6.25 5.64
CA VAL A 111 12.14 -5.36 5.71
C VAL A 111 12.13 -4.44 4.50
N GLY A 112 12.16 -3.16 4.72
CA GLY A 112 12.14 -2.17 3.64
C GLY A 112 12.31 -0.74 4.13
N MET A 113 12.14 0.20 3.22
CA MET A 113 12.11 1.64 3.48
C MET A 113 10.67 2.15 3.43
N ALA A 114 10.42 3.31 4.03
CA ALA A 114 9.11 3.98 3.91
C ALA A 114 9.08 4.94 2.71
N ASP A 115 9.49 4.43 1.55
CA ASP A 115 9.63 5.17 0.28
C ASP A 115 8.44 4.96 -0.68
N GLY A 116 7.42 4.23 -0.23
CA GLY A 116 6.24 3.89 -1.03
C GLY A 116 6.43 2.72 -1.98
N LYS A 117 7.61 2.10 -2.04
CA LYS A 117 7.84 0.92 -2.86
C LYS A 117 7.44 -0.36 -2.14
N ALA A 118 7.00 -1.35 -2.90
CA ALA A 118 6.64 -2.65 -2.37
C ALA A 118 7.88 -3.51 -2.10
N TYR A 119 7.99 -4.03 -0.89
CA TYR A 119 9.00 -4.99 -0.48
C TYR A 119 8.33 -6.29 -0.08
N LYS A 120 8.97 -7.42 -0.39
CA LYS A 120 8.44 -8.76 -0.08
C LYS A 120 8.40 -9.01 1.43
N THR A 121 7.38 -9.74 1.85
CA THR A 121 7.28 -10.30 3.19
C THR A 121 7.71 -11.75 3.23
N LYS A 122 8.15 -12.20 4.40
CA LYS A 122 8.43 -13.61 4.71
C LYS A 122 7.40 -14.09 5.74
N GLY A 123 7.10 -15.38 5.73
CA GLY A 123 6.17 -16.00 6.66
C GLY A 123 4.83 -16.37 6.03
N ASN A 124 3.82 -16.61 6.87
CA ASN A 124 2.49 -17.10 6.48
C ASN A 124 1.39 -16.02 6.62
N LEU A 125 1.71 -14.76 6.30
CA LEU A 125 0.73 -13.67 6.31
C LEU A 125 -0.27 -13.78 5.16
N ALA A 126 -1.41 -13.10 5.27
CA ALA A 126 -2.43 -13.05 4.22
C ALA A 126 -1.96 -12.34 2.92
N TRP A 127 -0.85 -11.62 2.99
CA TRP A 127 -0.23 -10.83 1.91
C TRP A 127 1.24 -11.19 1.76
N ASP A 128 1.82 -10.97 0.58
CA ASP A 128 3.19 -11.37 0.22
C ASP A 128 4.16 -10.20 0.03
N SER A 129 3.62 -8.99 -0.02
CA SER A 129 4.42 -7.78 -0.12
C SER A 129 3.68 -6.59 0.50
N ALA A 130 4.43 -5.61 0.97
CA ALA A 130 3.89 -4.37 1.50
C ALA A 130 4.75 -3.16 1.12
N ALA A 131 4.08 -2.03 0.94
CA ALA A 131 4.69 -0.72 0.77
C ALA A 131 4.33 0.16 1.97
N TYR A 132 5.32 0.84 2.50
CA TYR A 132 5.14 1.87 3.51
C TYR A 132 5.51 3.22 2.91
N LYS A 133 4.72 4.25 3.20
CA LYS A 133 4.99 5.62 2.79
C LYS A 133 4.82 6.56 3.97
N VAL A 134 5.80 7.41 4.21
CA VAL A 134 5.71 8.46 5.24
C VAL A 134 4.70 9.51 4.78
N VAL A 135 3.74 9.82 5.63
CA VAL A 135 2.83 10.98 5.48
C VAL A 135 3.31 12.12 6.37
N ASN A 136 3.65 11.81 7.61
CA ASN A 136 4.29 12.67 8.59
C ASN A 136 4.95 11.82 9.68
N ASP A 137 5.57 12.44 10.66
CA ASP A 137 6.33 11.77 11.73
C ASP A 137 5.53 10.73 12.52
N HIS A 138 4.22 10.91 12.62
CA HIS A 138 3.31 10.02 13.33
C HIS A 138 2.45 9.14 12.43
N THR A 139 2.57 9.23 11.10
CA THR A 139 1.62 8.58 10.20
C THR A 139 2.31 7.94 9.00
N TYR A 140 2.07 6.65 8.80
CA TYR A 140 2.42 5.92 7.58
C TYR A 140 1.17 5.50 6.81
N GLU A 141 1.22 5.62 5.50
CA GLU A 141 0.34 4.86 4.60
C GLU A 141 0.95 3.48 4.35
N ILE A 142 0.11 2.46 4.34
CA ILE A 142 0.52 1.06 4.18
C ILE A 142 -0.34 0.47 3.08
N THR A 143 0.28 -0.05 2.04
CA THR A 143 -0.40 -0.84 1.01
C THR A 143 0.12 -2.26 1.08
N THR A 144 -0.76 -3.23 1.26
CA THR A 144 -0.41 -4.64 1.21
C THR A 144 -0.86 -5.25 -0.10
N MET A 145 -0.10 -6.20 -0.62
CA MET A 145 -0.34 -6.82 -1.90
C MET A 145 -0.30 -8.34 -1.77
N LYS A 146 -1.04 -9.03 -2.65
CA LYS A 146 -0.98 -10.47 -2.83
C LYS A 146 -0.99 -10.81 -4.30
N GLY A 147 0.02 -11.56 -4.76
CA GLY A 147 0.16 -11.91 -6.18
C GLY A 147 0.21 -10.70 -7.11
N GLY A 148 0.85 -9.60 -6.67
CA GLY A 148 0.95 -8.35 -7.41
C GLY A 148 -0.31 -7.48 -7.42
N LYS A 149 -1.40 -7.91 -6.79
CA LYS A 149 -2.65 -7.14 -6.67
C LYS A 149 -2.75 -6.52 -5.29
N VAL A 150 -3.29 -5.30 -5.21
CA VAL A 150 -3.57 -4.65 -3.93
C VAL A 150 -4.60 -5.47 -3.14
N PHE A 151 -4.19 -5.93 -1.97
CA PHE A 151 -5.03 -6.64 -1.01
C PHE A 151 -5.71 -5.67 -0.05
N SER A 152 -4.95 -4.71 0.48
CA SER A 152 -5.52 -3.66 1.34
C SER A 152 -4.69 -2.38 1.31
N ASN A 153 -5.35 -1.26 1.60
CA ASN A 153 -4.75 0.02 1.90
C ASN A 153 -5.06 0.39 3.35
N GLY A 154 -4.12 1.00 4.01
CA GLY A 154 -4.27 1.39 5.39
C GLY A 154 -3.47 2.61 5.77
N LYS A 155 -3.84 3.18 6.91
CA LYS A 155 -3.12 4.27 7.55
C LYS A 155 -2.79 3.86 8.98
N SER A 156 -1.52 3.94 9.33
CA SER A 156 -1.02 3.70 10.68
C SER A 156 -0.65 5.03 11.31
N THR A 157 -1.30 5.38 12.41
CA THR A 157 -1.05 6.63 13.13
C THR A 157 -0.67 6.33 14.58
N VAL A 158 0.41 6.90 15.04
CA VAL A 158 0.84 6.87 16.45
C VAL A 158 0.36 8.15 17.14
N SER A 159 -0.17 8.01 18.34
CA SER A 159 -0.58 9.15 19.16
C SER A 159 0.60 10.07 19.51
N LYS A 160 0.31 11.33 19.83
CA LYS A 160 1.36 12.33 20.17
C LYS A 160 2.22 11.92 21.37
N ASP A 161 1.63 11.19 22.32
CA ASP A 161 2.32 10.65 23.50
C ASP A 161 3.12 9.37 23.22
N GLY A 162 3.06 8.86 21.98
CA GLY A 162 3.77 7.67 21.56
C GLY A 162 3.25 6.35 22.13
N LYS A 163 2.13 6.35 22.87
CA LYS A 163 1.66 5.16 23.61
C LYS A 163 0.63 4.31 22.88
N THR A 164 -0.09 4.91 21.93
CA THR A 164 -1.15 4.23 21.20
C THR A 164 -0.91 4.33 19.70
N ARG A 165 -1.11 3.23 19.00
CA ARG A 165 -1.05 3.15 17.53
C ARG A 165 -2.37 2.67 16.99
N THR A 166 -2.95 3.41 16.06
CA THR A 166 -4.17 3.02 15.35
C THR A 166 -3.84 2.69 13.91
N VAL A 167 -4.29 1.53 13.45
CA VAL A 167 -4.18 1.10 12.05
C VAL A 167 -5.60 0.96 11.50
N ALA A 168 -5.99 1.88 10.64
CA ALA A 168 -7.23 1.81 9.88
C ALA A 168 -6.91 1.21 8.51
N THR A 169 -7.62 0.15 8.12
CA THR A 169 -7.36 -0.60 6.88
C THR A 169 -8.67 -0.85 6.15
N GLU A 170 -8.62 -0.74 4.84
CA GLU A 170 -9.69 -1.15 3.94
C GLU A 170 -9.13 -1.97 2.78
N GLY A 171 -9.91 -2.91 2.28
CA GLY A 171 -9.45 -3.79 1.22
C GLY A 171 -10.52 -4.75 0.74
N THR A 172 -10.10 -5.77 0.02
CA THR A 172 -10.95 -6.85 -0.46
C THR A 172 -10.44 -8.17 0.07
N GLY A 173 -11.27 -8.88 0.80
CA GLY A 173 -10.95 -10.19 1.36
C GLY A 173 -10.75 -11.26 0.29
N ALA A 174 -10.30 -12.44 0.70
CA ALA A 174 -10.14 -13.59 -0.19
C ALA A 174 -11.47 -14.07 -0.80
N ASP A 175 -12.58 -13.76 -0.16
CA ASP A 175 -13.94 -14.02 -0.62
C ASP A 175 -14.50 -12.96 -1.59
N GLY A 176 -13.68 -11.98 -2.00
CA GLY A 176 -14.04 -10.87 -2.88
C GLY A 176 -14.86 -9.76 -2.20
N LYS A 177 -15.16 -9.88 -0.91
CA LYS A 177 -15.94 -8.85 -0.18
C LYS A 177 -15.03 -7.74 0.31
N LYS A 178 -15.53 -6.52 0.22
CA LYS A 178 -14.85 -5.35 0.79
C LYS A 178 -14.92 -5.38 2.31
N PHE A 179 -13.83 -5.01 2.96
CA PHE A 179 -13.77 -4.87 4.40
C PHE A 179 -13.18 -3.52 4.83
N LYS A 180 -13.54 -3.11 6.03
CA LYS A 180 -12.87 -2.03 6.78
C LYS A 180 -12.57 -2.54 8.17
N SER A 181 -11.35 -2.30 8.63
CA SER A 181 -10.95 -2.66 9.98
C SER A 181 -10.23 -1.50 10.67
N LYS A 182 -10.32 -1.47 11.98
CA LYS A 182 -9.58 -0.56 12.84
C LYS A 182 -8.93 -1.39 13.94
N ALA A 183 -7.62 -1.51 13.92
CA ALA A 183 -6.84 -2.13 14.95
C ALA A 183 -6.16 -1.05 15.80
N VAL A 184 -6.30 -1.16 17.11
CA VAL A 184 -5.66 -0.27 18.07
C VAL A 184 -4.65 -1.07 18.88
N TYR A 185 -3.45 -0.53 19.00
CA TYR A 185 -2.36 -1.16 19.72
C TYR A 185 -1.88 -0.24 20.82
N ASP A 186 -1.55 -0.80 21.94
CA ASP A 186 -0.85 -0.11 23.02
C ASP A 186 0.66 -0.48 22.94
N LYS A 187 1.51 0.48 23.26
CA LYS A 187 2.96 0.28 23.30
C LYS A 187 3.32 -0.59 24.49
N ALA A 188 4.12 -1.65 24.28
CA ALA A 188 4.61 -2.56 25.32
C ALA A 188 5.95 -2.09 25.88
#